data_1aa18ba4c97f1c4d82b40ec2d3312ada
#
_entry.id   1aa18ba4c97f1c4d82b40ec2d3312ada
#
_cell.length_a   1.000
_cell.length_b   1.000
_cell.length_c   1.000
_cell.angle_alpha   90.00
_cell.angle_beta   90.00
_cell.angle_gamma   90.00
#
_symmetry.space_group_name_H-M   'P 1'
#
loop_
_entity.id
_entity.type
_entity.pdbx_description
1 polymer ?
#
loop_
_entity_poly.entity_id
_entity_poly.type
_entity_poly.pdbx_seq_one_letter_code
_entity_poly.pdbx_strand_id
1 'polypeptide(L)'
;RGIEYESHFPVTMERPYAYQMDGISSTWQDYFRAFLRNREYDLDTTASTLMKKLREDYNIPGDWTQEQAYKVISVRYELELRSVEGVGLENYTLATDVSAEDLAAVMELSIPGVIVESSTVRVYNTKYAAHLLGSIGSIEAGDWPEYRDKGYAMNAKVGKEGIELAFEEYLHGTSGMKYTTVSSTGEKLDEYYTSVPQPGNNVETTLDISLQAVAENALESLI
;
A
#
# COMPACT_ATOMS: atom_id res chain seq x y z
N ARG A 1 -4.50 -17.07 9.56
CA ARG A 1 -5.85 -16.50 9.59
C ARG A 1 -6.36 -16.04 8.22
N GLY A 2 -5.54 -16.10 7.17
CA GLY A 2 -5.95 -15.75 5.81
C GLY A 2 -6.01 -14.24 5.54
N ILE A 3 -5.36 -13.41 6.35
CA ILE A 3 -5.21 -11.98 6.10
C ILE A 3 -4.37 -11.82 4.82
N GLU A 4 -4.91 -11.09 3.85
CA GLU A 4 -4.14 -10.67 2.69
C GLU A 4 -3.12 -9.62 3.11
N TYR A 5 -1.89 -9.77 2.65
CA TYR A 5 -0.81 -8.84 2.94
C TYR A 5 -0.22 -8.29 1.65
N GLU A 6 0.26 -7.06 1.72
CA GLU A 6 0.85 -6.38 0.57
C GLU A 6 2.32 -6.79 0.41
N SER A 7 2.76 -7.10 -0.80
CA SER A 7 4.17 -7.31 -1.12
C SER A 7 4.45 -7.08 -2.60
N HIS A 8 5.58 -6.44 -2.87
CA HIS A 8 6.13 -6.24 -4.22
C HIS A 8 7.27 -7.23 -4.53
N PHE A 9 7.39 -8.30 -3.76
CA PHE A 9 8.40 -9.32 -4.01
C PHE A 9 8.12 -10.03 -5.35
N PRO A 10 8.99 -9.87 -6.37
CA PRO A 10 8.66 -10.21 -7.74
C PRO A 10 8.95 -11.68 -8.09
N VAL A 11 8.58 -12.61 -7.21
CA VAL A 11 8.78 -14.05 -7.43
C VAL A 11 7.47 -14.79 -7.20
N THR A 12 7.18 -15.80 -8.01
CA THR A 12 6.00 -16.66 -7.81
C THR A 12 6.05 -17.40 -6.48
N MET A 13 4.91 -17.57 -5.83
CA MET A 13 4.81 -18.36 -4.59
C MET A 13 4.98 -19.85 -4.87
N GLU A 14 4.49 -20.32 -6.01
CA GLU A 14 4.48 -21.74 -6.40
C GLU A 14 5.71 -22.12 -7.23
N ARG A 15 6.08 -23.41 -7.15
CA ARG A 15 7.16 -23.96 -7.99
C ARG A 15 6.59 -24.39 -9.36
N PRO A 16 7.36 -24.25 -10.44
CA PRO A 16 8.72 -23.67 -10.48
C PRO A 16 8.72 -22.18 -10.22
N TYR A 17 9.62 -21.71 -9.35
CA TYR A 17 9.75 -20.27 -9.08
C TYR A 17 10.16 -19.53 -10.35
N ALA A 18 9.45 -18.44 -10.62
CA ALA A 18 9.73 -17.54 -11.74
C ALA A 18 9.63 -16.09 -11.30
N TYR A 19 10.33 -15.21 -11.98
CA TYR A 19 10.15 -13.79 -11.80
C TYR A 19 8.84 -13.34 -12.44
N GLN A 20 8.06 -12.54 -11.70
CA GLN A 20 6.84 -11.90 -12.16
C GLN A 20 7.14 -10.40 -12.34
N MET A 21 7.70 -10.03 -13.50
CA MET A 21 8.06 -8.64 -13.79
C MET A 21 6.99 -7.91 -14.63
N ASP A 22 6.04 -8.65 -15.18
CA ASP A 22 4.97 -8.09 -16.00
C ASP A 22 4.02 -7.24 -15.12
N GLY A 23 3.80 -6.00 -15.53
CA GLY A 23 2.97 -5.05 -14.78
C GLY A 23 3.67 -4.36 -13.60
N ILE A 24 4.91 -4.73 -13.25
CA ILE A 24 5.71 -4.04 -12.24
C ILE A 24 6.34 -2.79 -12.86
N SER A 25 6.15 -1.62 -12.22
CA SER A 25 6.74 -0.37 -12.70
C SER A 25 8.27 -0.44 -12.73
N SER A 26 8.90 0.37 -13.60
CA SER A 26 10.36 0.45 -13.69
C SER A 26 11.01 0.78 -12.35
N THR A 27 10.38 1.62 -11.54
CA THR A 27 10.85 1.98 -10.19
C THR A 27 10.96 0.76 -9.27
N TRP A 28 9.93 -0.08 -9.23
CA TRP A 28 9.98 -1.30 -8.42
C TRP A 28 10.97 -2.33 -8.96
N GLN A 29 11.18 -2.39 -10.27
CA GLN A 29 12.25 -3.21 -10.86
C GLN A 29 13.64 -2.72 -10.45
N ASP A 30 13.84 -1.40 -10.39
CA ASP A 30 15.10 -0.81 -9.93
C ASP A 30 15.33 -1.05 -8.44
N TYR A 31 14.29 -0.96 -7.61
CA TYR A 31 14.35 -1.33 -6.19
C TYR A 31 14.73 -2.80 -5.99
N PHE A 32 14.17 -3.70 -6.77
CA PHE A 32 14.55 -5.10 -6.72
C PHE A 32 16.02 -5.33 -7.13
N ARG A 33 16.51 -4.63 -8.15
CA ARG A 33 17.93 -4.68 -8.52
C ARG A 33 18.82 -4.10 -7.42
N ALA A 34 18.39 -3.04 -6.75
CA ALA A 34 19.10 -2.46 -5.61
C ALA A 34 19.18 -3.45 -4.44
N PHE A 35 18.08 -4.14 -4.15
CA PHE A 35 18.05 -5.22 -3.15
C PHE A 35 19.04 -6.34 -3.46
N LEU A 36 19.10 -6.83 -4.72
CA LEU A 36 20.07 -7.86 -5.12
C LEU A 36 21.51 -7.39 -4.93
N ARG A 37 21.82 -6.15 -5.33
CA ARG A 37 23.16 -5.56 -5.13
C ARG A 37 23.52 -5.41 -3.65
N ASN A 38 22.59 -4.96 -2.82
CA ASN A 38 22.81 -4.79 -1.39
C ASN A 38 23.16 -6.11 -0.69
N ARG A 39 22.66 -7.23 -1.24
CA ARG A 39 22.96 -8.58 -0.75
C ARG A 39 24.13 -9.26 -1.49
N GLU A 40 24.81 -8.54 -2.35
CA GLU A 40 25.90 -9.08 -3.17
C GLU A 40 25.47 -10.30 -4.02
N TYR A 41 24.20 -10.29 -4.48
CA TYR A 41 23.69 -11.30 -5.38
C TYR A 41 23.88 -10.87 -6.84
N ASP A 42 24.20 -11.82 -7.71
CA ASP A 42 24.27 -11.56 -9.14
C ASP A 42 22.89 -11.14 -9.70
N LEU A 43 22.87 -10.16 -10.60
CA LEU A 43 21.64 -9.67 -11.20
C LEU A 43 20.95 -10.69 -12.12
N ASP A 44 21.66 -11.71 -12.55
CA ASP A 44 21.18 -12.85 -13.34
C ASP A 44 20.80 -14.07 -12.47
N THR A 45 20.85 -13.92 -11.13
CA THR A 45 20.41 -14.98 -10.22
C THR A 45 19.00 -15.45 -10.59
N THR A 46 18.81 -16.74 -10.79
CA THR A 46 17.48 -17.30 -11.08
C THR A 46 16.55 -17.21 -9.88
N ALA A 47 15.23 -17.10 -10.10
CA ALA A 47 14.25 -17.05 -9.02
C ALA A 47 14.37 -18.23 -8.04
N SER A 48 14.64 -19.44 -8.56
CA SER A 48 14.84 -20.63 -7.72
C SER A 48 16.09 -20.54 -6.84
N THR A 49 17.19 -20.01 -7.39
CA THR A 49 18.42 -19.78 -6.62
C THR A 49 18.22 -18.68 -5.58
N LEU A 50 17.54 -17.61 -5.94
CA LEU A 50 17.21 -16.52 -5.03
C LEU A 50 16.37 -17.02 -3.84
N MET A 51 15.32 -17.77 -4.11
CA MET A 51 14.46 -18.34 -3.05
C MET A 51 15.23 -19.27 -2.11
N LYS A 52 16.18 -20.05 -2.64
CA LYS A 52 17.05 -20.90 -1.82
C LYS A 52 17.96 -20.05 -0.93
N LYS A 53 18.66 -19.09 -1.49
CA LYS A 53 19.56 -18.18 -0.74
C LYS A 53 18.81 -17.42 0.36
N LEU A 54 17.66 -16.81 0.01
CA LEU A 54 16.85 -16.07 0.98
C LEU A 54 16.31 -16.97 2.12
N ARG A 55 16.02 -18.22 1.80
CA ARG A 55 15.61 -19.20 2.82
C ARG A 55 16.74 -19.49 3.80
N GLU A 56 17.96 -19.62 3.31
CA GLU A 56 19.18 -19.81 4.10
C GLU A 56 19.51 -18.57 4.92
N ASP A 57 19.57 -17.39 4.29
CA ASP A 57 19.93 -16.12 4.92
C ASP A 57 18.96 -15.69 6.03
N TYR A 58 17.67 -15.96 5.81
CA TYR A 58 16.64 -15.66 6.81
C TYR A 58 16.46 -16.76 7.85
N ASN A 59 17.29 -17.81 7.82
CA ASN A 59 17.24 -18.96 8.72
C ASN A 59 15.83 -19.59 8.81
N ILE A 60 15.16 -19.75 7.65
CA ILE A 60 13.83 -20.33 7.61
C ILE A 60 13.93 -21.85 7.75
N PRO A 61 13.24 -22.46 8.74
CA PRO A 61 13.30 -23.89 8.98
C PRO A 61 12.98 -24.73 7.75
N GLY A 62 13.67 -25.85 7.58
CA GLY A 62 13.52 -26.73 6.42
C GLY A 62 12.17 -27.44 6.34
N ASP A 63 11.51 -27.63 7.49
CA ASP A 63 10.20 -28.26 7.65
C ASP A 63 9.03 -27.33 7.37
N TRP A 64 9.27 -26.02 7.24
CA TRP A 64 8.21 -25.09 6.86
C TRP A 64 7.72 -25.32 5.44
N THR A 65 6.41 -25.20 5.26
CA THR A 65 5.80 -25.28 3.93
C THR A 65 6.33 -24.20 2.98
N GLN A 66 6.17 -24.42 1.71
CA GLN A 66 6.54 -23.44 0.68
C GLN A 66 5.84 -22.09 0.88
N GLU A 67 4.56 -22.13 1.18
CA GLU A 67 3.76 -20.94 1.45
C GLU A 67 4.25 -20.16 2.68
N GLN A 68 4.51 -20.86 3.79
CA GLN A 68 5.03 -20.24 5.01
C GLN A 68 6.38 -19.57 4.76
N ALA A 69 7.28 -20.27 4.06
CA ALA A 69 8.59 -19.72 3.71
C ALA A 69 8.47 -18.50 2.80
N TYR A 70 7.61 -18.57 1.79
CA TYR A 70 7.36 -17.47 0.88
C TYR A 70 6.84 -16.22 1.60
N LYS A 71 5.84 -16.37 2.47
CA LYS A 71 5.28 -15.26 3.26
C LYS A 71 6.35 -14.55 4.10
N VAL A 72 7.23 -15.31 4.75
CA VAL A 72 8.32 -14.72 5.53
C VAL A 72 9.33 -14.03 4.63
N ILE A 73 9.71 -14.65 3.51
CA ILE A 73 10.65 -14.05 2.56
C ILE A 73 10.10 -12.74 2.01
N SER A 74 8.87 -12.72 1.56
CA SER A 74 8.26 -11.53 0.96
C SER A 74 8.13 -10.37 1.95
N VAL A 75 7.73 -10.63 3.20
CA VAL A 75 7.67 -9.60 4.25
C VAL A 75 9.07 -9.10 4.61
N ARG A 76 10.06 -9.99 4.76
CA ARG A 76 11.44 -9.59 5.06
C ARG A 76 12.06 -8.80 3.90
N TYR A 77 11.77 -9.17 2.67
CA TYR A 77 12.16 -8.40 1.49
C TYR A 77 11.64 -6.96 1.58
N GLU A 78 10.37 -6.76 1.89
CA GLU A 78 9.77 -5.42 2.03
C GLU A 78 10.43 -4.59 3.13
N LEU A 79 10.71 -5.20 4.27
CA LEU A 79 11.38 -4.52 5.38
C LEU A 79 12.83 -4.17 5.03
N GLU A 80 13.56 -5.12 4.45
CA GLU A 80 14.96 -4.91 4.09
C GLU A 80 15.11 -3.88 2.96
N LEU A 81 14.22 -3.91 1.97
CA LEU A 81 14.22 -2.95 0.86
C LEU A 81 14.20 -1.50 1.37
N ARG A 82 13.49 -1.23 2.48
CA ARG A 82 13.41 0.10 3.10
C ARG A 82 14.72 0.52 3.78
N SER A 83 15.61 -0.42 4.03
CA SER A 83 16.94 -0.16 4.58
C SER A 83 18.01 0.00 3.49
N VAL A 84 17.66 -0.25 2.22
CA VAL A 84 18.60 -0.13 1.10
C VAL A 84 18.82 1.35 0.76
N GLU A 85 20.07 1.76 0.70
CA GLU A 85 20.46 3.14 0.35
C GLU A 85 19.93 3.52 -1.04
N GLY A 86 19.30 4.68 -1.13
CA GLY A 86 18.74 5.23 -2.38
C GLY A 86 17.34 4.73 -2.75
N VAL A 87 16.75 3.81 -1.99
CA VAL A 87 15.36 3.35 -2.23
C VAL A 87 14.34 4.35 -1.69
N GLY A 88 14.59 4.94 -0.51
CA GLY A 88 13.77 6.04 0.04
C GLY A 88 12.31 5.68 0.36
N LEU A 89 11.99 4.40 0.54
CA LEU A 89 10.66 3.96 0.94
C LEU A 89 10.43 4.22 2.43
N GLU A 90 9.22 4.67 2.75
CA GLU A 90 8.77 4.88 4.13
C GLU A 90 8.34 3.56 4.79
N ASN A 91 7.52 3.65 5.85
CA ASN A 91 7.01 2.51 6.59
C ASN A 91 6.34 1.48 5.69
N TYR A 92 6.50 0.21 6.03
CA TYR A 92 5.84 -0.88 5.33
C TYR A 92 4.41 -1.07 5.84
N THR A 93 3.45 -0.90 4.96
CA THR A 93 2.06 -1.28 5.23
C THR A 93 1.91 -2.78 4.95
N LEU A 94 1.81 -3.56 6.02
CA LEU A 94 1.70 -5.02 5.90
C LEU A 94 0.35 -5.44 5.33
N ALA A 95 -0.73 -4.85 5.84
CA ALA A 95 -2.09 -5.16 5.41
C ALA A 95 -3.02 -3.96 5.65
N THR A 96 -4.02 -3.83 4.81
CA THR A 96 -5.10 -2.86 4.91
C THR A 96 -6.44 -3.56 5.13
N ASP A 97 -7.45 -2.84 5.58
CA ASP A 97 -8.83 -3.33 5.81
C ASP A 97 -8.90 -4.60 6.69
N VAL A 98 -8.07 -4.63 7.73
CA VAL A 98 -7.97 -5.77 8.66
C VAL A 98 -9.17 -5.78 9.58
N SER A 99 -9.77 -6.96 9.79
CA SER A 99 -10.91 -7.11 10.68
C SER A 99 -10.57 -6.75 12.14
N ALA A 100 -11.57 -6.27 12.88
CA ALA A 100 -11.37 -5.93 14.30
C ALA A 100 -10.89 -7.13 15.15
N GLU A 101 -11.29 -8.35 14.79
CA GLU A 101 -10.88 -9.58 15.47
C GLU A 101 -9.39 -9.89 15.20
N ASP A 102 -8.96 -9.81 13.94
CA ASP A 102 -7.57 -10.04 13.58
C ASP A 102 -6.66 -8.95 14.13
N LEU A 103 -7.14 -7.71 14.12
CA LEU A 103 -6.44 -6.58 14.70
C LEU A 103 -6.20 -6.77 16.20
N ALA A 104 -7.24 -7.17 16.94
CA ALA A 104 -7.12 -7.46 18.36
C ALA A 104 -6.09 -8.56 18.63
N ALA A 105 -6.09 -9.63 17.81
CA ALA A 105 -5.12 -10.71 17.92
C ALA A 105 -3.67 -10.28 17.64
N VAL A 106 -3.46 -9.38 16.66
CA VAL A 106 -2.13 -8.82 16.36
C VAL A 106 -1.66 -7.93 17.51
N MET A 107 -2.54 -7.09 18.05
CA MET A 107 -2.22 -6.22 19.19
C MET A 107 -1.87 -7.03 20.46
N GLU A 108 -2.57 -8.15 20.71
CA GLU A 108 -2.29 -9.04 21.84
C GLU A 108 -0.89 -9.64 21.75
N LEU A 109 -0.36 -9.89 20.57
CA LEU A 109 1.00 -10.40 20.36
C LEU A 109 2.09 -9.39 20.72
N SER A 110 1.75 -8.10 20.84
CA SER A 110 2.67 -7.02 21.22
C SER A 110 3.99 -7.05 20.44
N ILE A 111 3.93 -7.25 19.13
CA ILE A 111 5.12 -7.39 18.27
C ILE A 111 5.81 -6.02 18.16
N PRO A 112 7.09 -5.90 18.59
CA PRO A 112 7.81 -4.63 18.48
C PRO A 112 7.90 -4.15 17.03
N GLY A 113 7.64 -2.86 16.80
CA GLY A 113 7.68 -2.25 15.47
C GLY A 113 6.41 -2.41 14.63
N VAL A 114 5.42 -3.17 15.11
CA VAL A 114 4.09 -3.22 14.47
C VAL A 114 3.23 -2.08 15.01
N ILE A 115 2.79 -1.22 14.11
CA ILE A 115 1.93 -0.08 14.41
C ILE A 115 0.58 -0.31 13.74
N VAL A 116 -0.49 -0.07 14.50
CA VAL A 116 -1.85 -0.14 14.01
C VAL A 116 -2.39 1.27 13.90
N GLU A 117 -2.85 1.64 12.70
CA GLU A 117 -3.41 2.96 12.43
C GLU A 117 -4.79 2.85 11.80
N SER A 118 -5.67 3.78 12.16
CA SER A 118 -6.92 3.99 11.43
C SER A 118 -6.63 4.85 10.22
N SER A 119 -7.09 4.41 9.05
CA SER A 119 -7.04 5.21 7.85
C SER A 119 -8.43 5.29 7.20
N THR A 120 -8.61 6.24 6.32
CA THR A 120 -9.83 6.35 5.51
C THR A 120 -9.57 5.76 4.13
N VAL A 121 -10.51 4.93 3.68
CA VAL A 121 -10.45 4.32 2.35
C VAL A 121 -11.62 4.86 1.52
N ARG A 122 -11.36 5.22 0.27
CA ARG A 122 -12.41 5.59 -0.66
C ARG A 122 -13.14 4.33 -1.13
N VAL A 123 -14.45 4.28 -0.88
CA VAL A 123 -15.31 3.18 -1.32
C VAL A 123 -16.31 3.69 -2.35
N TYR A 124 -16.32 3.08 -3.52
CA TYR A 124 -17.31 3.38 -4.56
C TYR A 124 -18.46 2.38 -4.46
N ASN A 125 -19.63 2.87 -4.01
CA ASN A 125 -20.83 2.04 -3.81
C ASN A 125 -21.61 1.78 -5.11
N THR A 126 -21.06 2.14 -6.25
CA THR A 126 -21.64 1.90 -7.56
C THR A 126 -20.58 1.50 -8.57
N LYS A 127 -20.93 0.66 -9.53
CA LYS A 127 -20.09 0.33 -10.69
C LYS A 127 -20.32 1.26 -11.88
N TYR A 128 -21.34 2.11 -11.79
CA TYR A 128 -21.71 3.05 -12.86
C TYR A 128 -21.14 4.45 -12.61
N ALA A 129 -21.13 5.25 -13.64
CA ALA A 129 -20.64 6.64 -13.63
C ALA A 129 -19.16 6.80 -13.26
N ALA A 130 -18.32 5.77 -13.46
CA ALA A 130 -16.91 5.80 -13.08
C ALA A 130 -16.17 7.00 -13.66
N HIS A 131 -16.43 7.36 -14.94
CA HIS A 131 -15.84 8.51 -15.62
C HIS A 131 -16.31 9.87 -15.08
N LEU A 132 -17.50 9.94 -14.45
CA LEU A 132 -18.01 11.16 -13.81
C LEU A 132 -17.49 11.26 -12.36
N LEU A 133 -17.54 10.17 -11.61
CA LEU A 133 -17.04 10.12 -10.24
C LEU A 133 -15.52 10.35 -10.23
N GLY A 134 -14.81 9.71 -11.15
CA GLY A 134 -13.37 9.81 -11.24
C GLY A 134 -12.64 8.86 -10.30
N SER A 135 -11.37 9.14 -10.08
CA SER A 135 -10.48 8.31 -9.27
C SER A 135 -9.59 9.16 -8.37
N ILE A 136 -9.08 8.55 -7.32
CA ILE A 136 -8.05 9.14 -6.44
C ILE A 136 -6.71 8.46 -6.67
N GLY A 137 -5.63 9.19 -6.45
CA GLY A 137 -4.27 8.67 -6.59
C GLY A 137 -3.27 9.42 -5.74
N SER A 138 -2.03 8.94 -5.70
CA SER A 138 -0.94 9.62 -5.00
C SER A 138 -0.59 10.94 -5.72
N ILE A 139 -0.09 11.91 -4.95
CA ILE A 139 0.46 13.15 -5.50
C ILE A 139 1.72 12.80 -6.29
N GLU A 140 1.82 13.31 -7.52
CA GLU A 140 3.02 13.14 -8.33
C GLU A 140 4.11 14.11 -7.90
N ALA A 141 5.38 13.74 -8.11
CA ALA A 141 6.50 14.57 -7.68
C ALA A 141 6.48 15.97 -8.30
N GLY A 142 5.95 16.11 -9.53
CA GLY A 142 5.81 17.40 -10.21
C GLY A 142 4.75 18.30 -9.58
N ASP A 143 3.69 17.72 -9.04
CA ASP A 143 2.56 18.45 -8.46
C ASP A 143 2.76 18.75 -6.97
N TRP A 144 3.72 18.06 -6.34
CA TRP A 144 3.97 18.17 -4.91
C TRP A 144 4.14 19.60 -4.39
N PRO A 145 4.87 20.53 -5.04
CA PRO A 145 5.01 21.89 -4.56
C PRO A 145 3.66 22.60 -4.36
N GLU A 146 2.71 22.41 -5.28
CA GLU A 146 1.38 23.01 -5.18
C GLU A 146 0.56 22.42 -4.02
N TYR A 147 0.53 21.09 -3.89
CA TYR A 147 -0.20 20.41 -2.81
C TYR A 147 0.41 20.68 -1.44
N ARG A 148 1.73 20.74 -1.35
CA ARG A 148 2.43 21.12 -0.12
C ARG A 148 2.00 22.51 0.36
N ASP A 149 1.95 23.48 -0.54
CA ASP A 149 1.60 24.87 -0.20
C ASP A 149 0.12 24.97 0.21
N LYS A 150 -0.72 24.02 -0.20
CA LYS A 150 -2.10 23.84 0.27
C LYS A 150 -2.21 23.04 1.59
N GLY A 151 -1.10 22.59 2.18
CA GLY A 151 -1.07 21.88 3.46
C GLY A 151 -1.30 20.37 3.38
N TYR A 152 -1.21 19.78 2.19
CA TYR A 152 -1.35 18.33 2.03
C TYR A 152 -0.13 17.58 2.57
N ALA A 153 -0.34 16.38 3.09
CA ALA A 153 0.75 15.47 3.39
C ALA A 153 1.31 14.86 2.10
N MET A 154 2.61 14.56 2.06
CA MET A 154 3.28 14.04 0.86
C MET A 154 2.68 12.70 0.38
N ASN A 155 2.17 11.90 1.29
CA ASN A 155 1.55 10.61 1.04
C ASN A 155 0.01 10.68 0.89
N ALA A 156 -0.55 11.89 0.83
CA ALA A 156 -1.99 12.06 0.65
C ALA A 156 -2.46 11.49 -0.68
N LYS A 157 -3.70 10.99 -0.68
CA LYS A 157 -4.43 10.65 -1.90
C LYS A 157 -5.27 11.83 -2.31
N VAL A 158 -5.23 12.17 -3.59
CA VAL A 158 -5.94 13.32 -4.17
C VAL A 158 -6.75 12.87 -5.37
N GLY A 159 -7.80 13.61 -5.71
CA GLY A 159 -8.59 13.38 -6.91
C GLY A 159 -7.72 13.53 -8.16
N LYS A 160 -7.83 12.58 -9.08
CA LYS A 160 -7.10 12.58 -10.34
C LYS A 160 -8.00 12.91 -11.54
N GLU A 161 -9.27 12.58 -11.42
CA GLU A 161 -10.24 12.73 -12.51
C GLU A 161 -11.64 13.01 -11.95
N GLY A 162 -12.55 13.47 -12.81
CA GLY A 162 -13.96 13.59 -12.55
C GLY A 162 -14.31 14.51 -11.37
N ILE A 163 -15.33 14.13 -10.62
CA ILE A 163 -15.82 14.84 -9.43
C ILE A 163 -14.75 14.84 -8.33
N GLU A 164 -14.01 13.75 -8.16
CA GLU A 164 -12.93 13.67 -7.18
C GLU A 164 -11.89 14.78 -7.41
N LEU A 165 -11.49 15.03 -8.65
CA LEU A 165 -10.56 16.13 -8.97
C LEU A 165 -11.24 17.50 -8.89
N ALA A 166 -12.42 17.63 -9.46
CA ALA A 166 -13.09 18.93 -9.56
C ALA A 166 -13.49 19.51 -8.20
N PHE A 167 -13.74 18.64 -7.21
CA PHE A 167 -14.14 19.01 -5.85
C PHE A 167 -13.13 18.58 -4.80
N GLU A 168 -11.89 18.28 -5.18
CA GLU A 168 -10.82 17.86 -4.26
C GLU A 168 -10.71 18.76 -3.04
N GLU A 169 -10.72 20.06 -3.21
CA GLU A 169 -10.59 21.04 -2.13
C GLU A 169 -11.72 20.93 -1.09
N TYR A 170 -12.90 20.49 -1.50
CA TYR A 170 -14.04 20.28 -0.61
C TYR A 170 -14.07 18.89 0.02
N LEU A 171 -13.58 17.89 -0.72
CA LEU A 171 -13.65 16.48 -0.34
C LEU A 171 -12.49 16.04 0.57
N HIS A 172 -11.32 16.69 0.45
CA HIS A 172 -10.10 16.24 1.09
C HIS A 172 -10.14 16.32 2.63
N GLY A 173 -10.76 17.37 3.20
CA GLY A 173 -10.73 17.62 4.63
C GLY A 173 -9.40 18.18 5.11
N THR A 174 -9.07 17.95 6.37
CA THR A 174 -7.83 18.44 6.97
C THR A 174 -7.08 17.29 7.65
N SER A 175 -5.83 17.10 7.30
CA SER A 175 -4.97 16.09 7.90
C SER A 175 -4.71 16.40 9.37
N GLY A 176 -4.77 15.35 10.22
CA GLY A 176 -4.33 15.44 11.60
C GLY A 176 -2.81 15.27 11.72
N MET A 177 -2.29 15.67 12.86
CA MET A 177 -0.91 15.43 13.23
C MET A 177 -0.85 14.69 14.56
N LYS A 178 -0.23 13.51 14.54
CA LYS A 178 -0.09 12.62 15.68
C LYS A 178 1.39 12.43 16.01
N TYR A 179 1.73 12.56 17.28
CA TYR A 179 3.05 12.23 17.79
C TYR A 179 3.00 10.88 18.49
N THR A 180 3.94 10.02 18.14
CA THR A 180 4.14 8.74 18.80
C THR A 180 5.56 8.67 19.34
N THR A 181 5.70 8.45 20.64
CA THR A 181 6.99 8.24 21.27
C THR A 181 7.26 6.73 21.36
N VAL A 182 8.42 6.32 20.88
CA VAL A 182 8.84 4.92 20.90
C VAL A 182 10.10 4.75 21.75
N SER A 183 10.24 3.58 22.40
CA SER A 183 11.45 3.19 23.11
C SER A 183 12.57 2.88 22.11
N SER A 184 13.79 2.70 22.63
CA SER A 184 14.93 2.23 21.82
C SER A 184 14.75 0.83 21.21
N THR A 185 13.76 0.07 21.71
CA THR A 185 13.39 -1.25 21.23
C THR A 185 12.20 -1.21 20.24
N GLY A 186 11.67 -0.01 19.92
CA GLY A 186 10.54 0.16 19.00
C GLY A 186 9.17 -0.01 19.66
N GLU A 187 9.10 -0.13 21.00
CA GLU A 187 7.83 -0.22 21.73
C GLU A 187 7.19 1.17 21.86
N LYS A 188 5.91 1.29 21.55
CA LYS A 188 5.16 2.54 21.68
C LYS A 188 4.97 2.88 23.15
N LEU A 189 5.51 4.03 23.58
CA LEU A 189 5.44 4.52 24.96
C LEU A 189 4.26 5.48 25.17
N ASP A 190 4.03 6.36 24.21
CA ASP A 190 2.97 7.38 24.28
C ASP A 190 2.50 7.81 22.89
N GLU A 191 1.28 8.31 22.81
CA GLU A 191 0.70 8.81 21.58
C GLU A 191 -0.33 9.91 21.86
N TYR A 192 -0.20 11.03 21.18
CA TYR A 192 -1.18 12.12 21.28
C TYR A 192 -1.33 12.88 19.95
N TYR A 193 -2.52 13.42 19.73
CA TYR A 193 -2.80 14.29 18.59
C TYR A 193 -2.53 15.75 18.95
N THR A 194 -1.73 16.46 18.15
CA THR A 194 -1.60 17.92 18.20
C THR A 194 -2.64 18.59 17.32
N SER A 195 -3.09 17.90 16.27
CA SER A 195 -4.19 18.31 15.41
C SER A 195 -5.04 17.08 15.09
N VAL A 196 -6.32 17.13 15.43
CA VAL A 196 -7.26 16.03 15.11
C VAL A 196 -7.67 16.14 13.64
N PRO A 197 -7.63 15.04 12.86
CA PRO A 197 -8.07 15.06 11.48
C PRO A 197 -9.54 15.44 11.38
N GLN A 198 -9.90 16.23 10.39
CA GLN A 198 -11.28 16.61 10.10
C GLN A 198 -11.69 16.05 8.74
N PRO A 199 -12.85 15.40 8.62
CA PRO A 199 -13.35 14.93 7.35
C PRO A 199 -13.64 16.09 6.41
N GLY A 200 -13.56 15.84 5.11
CA GLY A 200 -14.02 16.77 4.09
C GLY A 200 -15.54 16.93 4.06
N ASN A 201 -16.00 17.79 3.21
CA ASN A 201 -17.42 18.07 3.02
C ASN A 201 -18.06 17.03 2.10
N ASN A 202 -19.41 16.96 2.16
CA ASN A 202 -20.18 16.19 1.20
C ASN A 202 -20.43 17.02 -0.07
N VAL A 203 -20.39 16.36 -1.22
CA VAL A 203 -20.79 16.93 -2.51
C VAL A 203 -22.05 16.20 -2.97
N GLU A 204 -23.14 16.92 -3.12
CA GLU A 204 -24.38 16.41 -3.69
C GLU A 204 -24.41 16.70 -5.19
N THR A 205 -24.74 15.69 -5.99
CA THR A 205 -24.83 15.80 -7.43
C THR A 205 -26.28 15.61 -7.90
N THR A 206 -26.60 16.14 -9.07
CA THR A 206 -27.89 15.90 -9.74
C THR A 206 -27.87 14.61 -10.58
N LEU A 207 -26.83 13.78 -10.43
CA LEU A 207 -26.69 12.52 -11.16
C LEU A 207 -27.74 11.52 -10.70
N ASP A 208 -28.61 11.09 -11.61
CA ASP A 208 -29.50 9.96 -11.38
C ASP A 208 -28.79 8.67 -11.74
N ILE A 209 -28.37 7.93 -10.71
CA ILE A 209 -27.60 6.70 -10.89
C ILE A 209 -28.39 5.60 -11.59
N SER A 210 -29.74 5.61 -11.46
CA SER A 210 -30.59 4.63 -12.16
C SER A 210 -30.65 4.92 -13.65
N LEU A 211 -30.76 6.18 -14.03
CA LEU A 211 -30.71 6.60 -15.43
C LEU A 211 -29.34 6.32 -16.04
N GLN A 212 -28.28 6.62 -15.29
CA GLN A 212 -26.90 6.33 -15.72
C GLN A 212 -26.71 4.82 -15.97
N ALA A 213 -27.20 3.98 -15.07
CA ALA A 213 -27.12 2.53 -15.24
C ALA A 213 -27.82 2.03 -16.51
N VAL A 214 -29.01 2.58 -16.83
CA VAL A 214 -29.73 2.24 -18.06
C VAL A 214 -28.95 2.65 -19.28
N ALA A 215 -28.37 3.85 -19.27
CA ALA A 215 -27.59 4.35 -20.40
C ALA A 215 -26.31 3.53 -20.64
N GLU A 216 -25.55 3.22 -19.59
CA GLU A 216 -24.34 2.43 -19.72
C GLU A 216 -24.62 0.99 -20.17
N ASN A 217 -25.63 0.32 -19.57
CA ASN A 217 -26.01 -1.04 -19.99
C ASN A 217 -26.51 -1.08 -21.46
N ALA A 218 -27.20 -0.01 -21.92
CA ALA A 218 -27.63 0.09 -23.31
C ALA A 218 -26.43 0.22 -24.25
N LEU A 219 -25.42 1.01 -23.88
CA LEU A 219 -24.18 1.14 -24.67
C LEU A 219 -23.37 -0.16 -24.68
N GLU A 220 -23.22 -0.82 -23.53
CA GLU A 220 -22.53 -2.10 -23.42
C GLU A 220 -23.15 -3.18 -24.31
N SER A 221 -24.47 -3.15 -24.46
CA SER A 221 -25.18 -4.11 -25.32
C SER A 221 -24.99 -3.89 -26.82
N LEU A 222 -24.39 -2.77 -27.22
CA LEU A 222 -24.13 -2.41 -28.62
C LEU A 222 -22.70 -2.72 -29.09
N ILE A 223 -21.83 -3.09 -28.16
CA ILE A 223 -20.43 -3.45 -28.38
C ILE A 223 -20.29 -4.95 -28.39
#